data_0f387758e756a3e82df8f2affe2c0551
#
_entry.id   0f387758e756a3e82df8f2affe2c0551
#
_cell.length_a   1.000
_cell.length_b   1.000
_cell.length_c   1.000
_cell.angle_alpha   90.00
_cell.angle_beta   90.00
_cell.angle_gamma   90.00
#
_symmetry.space_group_name_H-M   'P 1'
#
loop_
_entity.id
_entity.type
_entity.pdbx_description
1 polymer ?
#
loop_
_entity_poly.entity_id
_entity_poly.type
_entity_poly.pdbx_seq_one_letter_code
_entity_poly.pdbx_strand_id
1 'polypeptide(L)'
;MKKILAIAPYPYLPYFSGGQKFIAQFLEHLADETELTVIGVETNDPSTVSNYRLLPWLKKTFTRYMDLRLIGRISREVKTGGHEALICEHPYLAWLCWLVSKKTGIPWYLHTHNIEYQRFRSMGKWWWPILQFYERWAFRKANKLFFITPEDRAFAVKNWNIPDTKCMDLPFGVTIPGYPSDKAVKKQEVSTRHGIAPDETLILFNGLLSYKPNLDALMAILEKINPLIMASSDFRYRIIVCGKGLPDNLNALQEYKEQHIIYAGFVEDIESYFTAADLFLNPVQSGGGIKTKMVEAIAYGATVIATETGATGILREVCGEKLITVPDNDWTSFAKAVTDQRESLFVTPHSYYEYYYWKNLARRIASRL
;
A
#
# COMPACT_ATOMS: atom_id res chain seq x y z
N MET A 1 -0.42 21.36 -19.32
CA MET A 1 -0.28 20.06 -18.64
C MET A 1 -0.18 18.99 -19.70
N LYS A 2 0.62 17.92 -19.48
CA LYS A 2 0.69 16.79 -20.42
C LYS A 2 -0.62 16.00 -20.41
N LYS A 3 -1.03 15.51 -21.56
CA LYS A 3 -2.22 14.65 -21.71
C LYS A 3 -1.84 13.18 -21.60
N ILE A 4 -2.32 12.52 -20.58
CA ILE A 4 -1.93 11.14 -20.25
C ILE A 4 -3.13 10.21 -20.34
N LEU A 5 -2.94 9.01 -20.89
CA LEU A 5 -3.91 7.95 -20.89
C LEU A 5 -3.42 6.79 -20.00
N ALA A 6 -4.12 6.52 -18.91
CA ALA A 6 -3.81 5.36 -18.05
C ALA A 6 -4.77 4.20 -18.34
N ILE A 7 -4.29 2.96 -18.19
CA ILE A 7 -5.10 1.73 -18.34
C ILE A 7 -5.01 0.95 -17.04
N ALA A 8 -6.12 0.89 -16.28
CA ALA A 8 -6.24 0.20 -15.00
C ALA A 8 -7.13 -1.05 -15.12
N PRO A 9 -6.54 -2.27 -15.16
CA PRO A 9 -7.28 -3.50 -15.45
C PRO A 9 -8.06 -4.06 -14.25
N TYR A 10 -8.01 -3.42 -13.10
CA TYR A 10 -8.73 -3.80 -11.89
C TYR A 10 -9.88 -2.85 -11.55
N PRO A 11 -10.97 -3.34 -10.93
CA PRO A 11 -11.89 -2.48 -10.21
C PRO A 11 -11.16 -1.83 -9.03
N TYR A 12 -11.14 -0.52 -8.96
CA TYR A 12 -10.46 0.22 -7.89
C TYR A 12 -11.35 1.30 -7.25
N LEU A 13 -12.59 1.48 -7.76
CA LEU A 13 -13.58 2.42 -7.24
C LEU A 13 -14.94 1.73 -7.04
N PRO A 14 -15.52 1.80 -5.84
CA PRO A 14 -14.88 2.22 -4.58
C PRO A 14 -13.79 1.25 -4.14
N TYR A 15 -12.81 1.74 -3.38
CA TYR A 15 -11.72 0.88 -2.91
C TYR A 15 -12.02 0.27 -1.52
N PHE A 16 -11.64 -1.01 -1.36
CA PHE A 16 -11.79 -1.77 -0.11
C PHE A 16 -10.48 -2.47 0.32
N SER A 17 -9.42 -2.31 -0.46
CA SER A 17 -8.11 -2.92 -0.20
C SER A 17 -6.99 -1.92 -0.45
N GLY A 18 -5.80 -2.17 0.15
CA GLY A 18 -4.64 -1.32 -0.02
C GLY A 18 -4.20 -1.16 -1.48
N GLY A 19 -4.28 -2.22 -2.28
CA GLY A 19 -3.94 -2.15 -3.72
C GLY A 19 -4.92 -1.30 -4.52
N GLN A 20 -6.22 -1.39 -4.22
CA GLN A 20 -7.24 -0.54 -4.85
C GLN A 20 -7.07 0.93 -4.43
N LYS A 21 -6.85 1.18 -3.12
CA LYS A 21 -6.57 2.53 -2.59
C LYS A 21 -5.35 3.14 -3.28
N PHE A 22 -4.30 2.32 -3.49
CA PHE A 22 -3.11 2.78 -4.19
C PHE A 22 -3.40 3.28 -5.60
N ILE A 23 -4.09 2.49 -6.43
CA ILE A 23 -4.45 2.89 -7.80
C ILE A 23 -5.31 4.15 -7.77
N ALA A 24 -6.33 4.20 -6.91
CA ALA A 24 -7.24 5.35 -6.81
C ALA A 24 -6.48 6.63 -6.46
N GLN A 25 -5.69 6.62 -5.40
CA GLN A 25 -4.94 7.78 -4.93
C GLN A 25 -3.83 8.20 -5.90
N PHE A 26 -3.11 7.24 -6.49
CA PHE A 26 -2.11 7.56 -7.51
C PHE A 26 -2.72 8.30 -8.70
N LEU A 27 -3.82 7.79 -9.25
CA LEU A 27 -4.47 8.39 -10.41
C LEU A 27 -5.09 9.76 -10.06
N GLU A 28 -5.68 9.90 -8.88
CA GLU A 28 -6.22 11.17 -8.39
C GLU A 28 -5.13 12.25 -8.31
N HIS A 29 -4.01 11.97 -7.63
CA HIS A 29 -2.93 12.94 -7.49
C HIS A 29 -2.15 13.17 -8.80
N LEU A 30 -2.08 12.15 -9.68
CA LEU A 30 -1.50 12.34 -11.01
C LEU A 30 -2.36 13.28 -11.87
N ALA A 31 -3.68 13.26 -11.70
CA ALA A 31 -4.60 14.16 -12.40
C ALA A 31 -4.46 15.62 -11.97
N ASP A 32 -3.96 15.90 -10.76
CA ASP A 32 -3.62 17.26 -10.34
C ASP A 32 -2.42 17.85 -11.10
N GLU A 33 -1.55 16.99 -11.63
CA GLU A 33 -0.32 17.37 -12.34
C GLU A 33 -0.41 17.15 -13.87
N THR A 34 -1.48 16.49 -14.36
CA THR A 34 -1.65 16.11 -15.78
C THR A 34 -3.12 16.21 -16.20
N GLU A 35 -3.39 16.31 -17.51
CA GLU A 35 -4.73 16.08 -18.06
C GLU A 35 -4.92 14.57 -18.24
N LEU A 36 -5.51 13.92 -17.23
CA LEU A 36 -5.57 12.46 -17.14
C LEU A 36 -6.89 11.90 -17.69
N THR A 37 -6.79 10.91 -18.56
CA THR A 37 -7.90 10.00 -18.94
C THR A 37 -7.54 8.59 -18.48
N VAL A 38 -8.49 7.89 -17.86
CA VAL A 38 -8.28 6.53 -17.37
C VAL A 38 -9.25 5.58 -18.06
N ILE A 39 -8.72 4.51 -18.65
CA ILE A 39 -9.53 3.38 -19.14
C ILE A 39 -9.57 2.35 -18.01
N GLY A 40 -10.74 2.20 -17.41
CA GLY A 40 -11.00 1.32 -16.29
C GLY A 40 -11.99 0.21 -16.60
N VAL A 41 -12.17 -0.68 -15.62
CA VAL A 41 -13.20 -1.73 -15.67
C VAL A 41 -14.58 -1.11 -15.50
N GLU A 42 -15.56 -1.64 -16.22
CA GLU A 42 -16.96 -1.16 -16.25
C GLU A 42 -17.67 -1.11 -14.88
N THR A 43 -17.08 -1.76 -13.87
CA THR A 43 -17.59 -1.75 -12.50
C THR A 43 -17.02 -0.65 -11.60
N ASN A 44 -16.07 0.14 -12.11
CA ASN A 44 -15.65 1.34 -11.40
C ASN A 44 -16.75 2.40 -11.47
N ASP A 45 -17.02 3.06 -10.36
CA ASP A 45 -18.03 4.10 -10.29
C ASP A 45 -17.46 5.47 -10.70
N PRO A 46 -17.84 6.02 -11.88
CA PRO A 46 -17.33 7.31 -12.33
C PRO A 46 -17.76 8.49 -11.44
N SER A 47 -18.84 8.35 -10.67
CA SER A 47 -19.33 9.43 -9.80
C SER A 47 -18.40 9.73 -8.62
N THR A 48 -17.49 8.80 -8.30
CA THR A 48 -16.48 8.95 -7.25
C THR A 48 -15.23 9.70 -7.70
N VAL A 49 -15.16 10.09 -8.98
CA VAL A 49 -13.99 10.76 -9.58
C VAL A 49 -14.35 12.18 -9.96
N SER A 50 -13.54 13.14 -9.53
CA SER A 50 -13.78 14.56 -9.80
C SER A 50 -12.77 15.24 -10.72
N ASN A 51 -11.53 14.74 -10.79
CA ASN A 51 -10.41 15.44 -11.43
C ASN A 51 -9.79 14.73 -12.64
N TYR A 52 -10.32 13.56 -13.06
CA TYR A 52 -9.93 12.91 -14.30
C TYR A 52 -11.12 12.28 -15.05
N ARG A 53 -10.95 12.01 -16.34
CA ARG A 53 -11.98 11.37 -17.16
C ARG A 53 -11.86 9.85 -17.08
N LEU A 54 -12.86 9.16 -16.50
CA LEU A 54 -12.91 7.70 -16.43
C LEU A 54 -13.73 7.13 -17.59
N LEU A 55 -13.12 6.22 -18.36
CA LEU A 55 -13.74 5.50 -19.48
C LEU A 55 -13.91 4.02 -19.09
N PRO A 56 -15.14 3.52 -18.83
CA PRO A 56 -15.39 2.15 -18.40
C PRO A 56 -15.39 1.16 -19.58
N TRP A 57 -14.22 1.00 -20.22
CA TRP A 57 -14.12 0.21 -21.45
C TRP A 57 -13.70 -1.23 -21.25
N LEU A 58 -13.14 -1.57 -20.09
CA LEU A 58 -12.70 -2.91 -19.78
C LEU A 58 -13.85 -3.71 -19.15
N LYS A 59 -14.14 -4.88 -19.72
CA LYS A 59 -15.18 -5.76 -19.20
C LYS A 59 -14.81 -6.30 -17.82
N LYS A 60 -15.78 -6.59 -16.97
CA LYS A 60 -15.59 -7.27 -15.69
C LYS A 60 -14.96 -8.66 -15.84
N THR A 61 -15.25 -9.36 -16.96
CA THR A 61 -14.81 -10.72 -17.22
C THR A 61 -13.34 -10.80 -17.63
N PHE A 62 -12.74 -11.99 -17.56
CA PHE A 62 -11.36 -12.26 -17.99
C PHE A 62 -11.08 -11.87 -19.45
N THR A 63 -12.13 -11.80 -20.29
CA THR A 63 -12.03 -11.44 -21.72
C THR A 63 -11.37 -10.08 -21.96
N ARG A 64 -11.36 -9.16 -20.96
CA ARG A 64 -10.66 -7.87 -21.07
C ARG A 64 -9.17 -8.00 -21.36
N TYR A 65 -8.55 -9.10 -20.92
CA TYR A 65 -7.12 -9.33 -21.14
C TYR A 65 -6.78 -9.82 -22.56
N MET A 66 -7.80 -10.14 -23.38
CA MET A 66 -7.63 -10.70 -24.72
C MET A 66 -8.43 -9.93 -25.79
N ASP A 67 -9.03 -8.79 -25.47
CA ASP A 67 -9.88 -8.05 -26.40
C ASP A 67 -9.07 -7.20 -27.39
N LEU A 68 -8.80 -7.76 -28.56
CA LEU A 68 -8.03 -7.11 -29.62
C LEU A 68 -8.71 -5.84 -30.18
N ARG A 69 -10.04 -5.67 -30.00
CA ARG A 69 -10.79 -4.48 -30.46
C ARG A 69 -10.33 -3.24 -29.71
N LEU A 70 -9.81 -3.41 -28.47
CA LEU A 70 -9.28 -2.32 -27.68
C LEU A 70 -8.09 -1.62 -28.35
N ILE A 71 -7.29 -2.33 -29.16
CA ILE A 71 -6.16 -1.70 -29.88
C ILE A 71 -6.64 -0.55 -30.76
N GLY A 72 -7.68 -0.80 -31.57
CA GLY A 72 -8.23 0.22 -32.46
C GLY A 72 -8.91 1.35 -31.72
N ARG A 73 -9.70 1.01 -30.68
CA ARG A 73 -10.45 1.96 -29.87
C ARG A 73 -9.52 2.90 -29.09
N ILE A 74 -8.51 2.34 -28.42
CA ILE A 74 -7.54 3.12 -27.63
C ILE A 74 -6.63 3.94 -28.56
N SER A 75 -6.19 3.39 -29.69
CA SER A 75 -5.38 4.16 -30.65
C SER A 75 -6.15 5.37 -31.22
N ARG A 76 -7.46 5.26 -31.40
CA ARG A 76 -8.31 6.40 -31.79
C ARG A 76 -8.37 7.42 -30.67
N GLU A 77 -8.65 7.00 -29.45
CA GLU A 77 -8.69 7.88 -28.26
C GLU A 77 -7.36 8.63 -28.09
N VAL A 78 -6.23 7.95 -28.22
CA VAL A 78 -4.90 8.57 -28.16
C VAL A 78 -4.78 9.70 -29.16
N LYS A 79 -5.18 9.47 -30.41
CA LYS A 79 -5.06 10.46 -31.49
C LYS A 79 -6.06 11.60 -31.35
N THR A 80 -7.33 11.31 -31.08
CA THR A 80 -8.38 12.34 -30.98
C THR A 80 -8.27 13.16 -29.68
N GLY A 81 -7.85 12.54 -28.59
CA GLY A 81 -7.62 13.21 -27.31
C GLY A 81 -6.28 13.95 -27.23
N GLY A 82 -5.36 13.68 -28.18
CA GLY A 82 -4.03 14.27 -28.16
C GLY A 82 -3.14 13.78 -27.01
N HIS A 83 -3.32 12.53 -26.58
CA HIS A 83 -2.53 11.97 -25.49
C HIS A 83 -1.07 11.78 -25.91
N GLU A 84 -0.15 12.13 -25.00
CA GLU A 84 1.28 12.16 -25.22
C GLU A 84 2.01 10.92 -24.65
N ALA A 85 1.38 10.21 -23.73
CA ALA A 85 1.93 8.99 -23.14
C ALA A 85 0.84 8.05 -22.62
N LEU A 86 1.21 6.76 -22.47
CA LEU A 86 0.38 5.72 -21.87
C LEU A 86 0.98 5.28 -20.54
N ILE A 87 0.13 5.05 -19.52
CA ILE A 87 0.49 4.36 -18.29
C ILE A 87 -0.30 3.05 -18.23
N CYS A 88 0.40 1.94 -18.02
CA CYS A 88 -0.18 0.63 -17.81
C CYS A 88 -0.09 0.26 -16.31
N GLU A 89 -1.23 0.19 -15.64
CA GLU A 89 -1.31 -0.34 -14.28
C GLU A 89 -1.25 -1.86 -14.32
N HIS A 90 -0.27 -2.45 -13.69
CA HIS A 90 0.09 -3.87 -13.76
C HIS A 90 0.50 -4.38 -15.16
N PRO A 91 1.30 -5.45 -15.24
CA PRO A 91 1.81 -5.94 -16.53
C PRO A 91 0.77 -6.61 -17.43
N TYR A 92 -0.42 -6.95 -16.90
CA TYR A 92 -1.37 -7.83 -17.60
C TYR A 92 -1.87 -7.32 -18.96
N LEU A 93 -1.94 -5.99 -19.15
CA LEU A 93 -2.27 -5.35 -20.43
C LEU A 93 -1.07 -4.69 -21.11
N ALA A 94 0.15 -5.07 -20.75
CA ALA A 94 1.37 -4.54 -21.36
C ALA A 94 1.43 -4.79 -22.87
N TRP A 95 0.93 -5.95 -23.36
CA TRP A 95 0.83 -6.26 -24.77
C TRP A 95 -0.04 -5.24 -25.53
N LEU A 96 -1.16 -4.83 -24.91
CA LEU A 96 -2.08 -3.84 -25.47
C LEU A 96 -1.42 -2.46 -25.53
N CYS A 97 -0.81 -2.01 -24.42
CA CYS A 97 -0.09 -0.74 -24.35
C CYS A 97 1.05 -0.70 -25.37
N TRP A 98 1.80 -1.78 -25.51
CA TRP A 98 2.87 -1.89 -26.51
C TRP A 98 2.35 -1.78 -27.94
N LEU A 99 1.26 -2.47 -28.31
CA LEU A 99 0.67 -2.39 -29.67
C LEU A 99 0.10 -1.00 -29.95
N VAL A 100 -0.58 -0.37 -28.98
CA VAL A 100 -1.09 0.99 -29.11
C VAL A 100 0.07 1.98 -29.29
N SER A 101 1.12 1.87 -28.46
CA SER A 101 2.34 2.67 -28.59
C SER A 101 2.96 2.56 -29.98
N LYS A 102 3.11 1.33 -30.48
CA LYS A 102 3.61 1.10 -31.86
C LYS A 102 2.75 1.74 -32.95
N LYS A 103 1.43 1.74 -32.76
CA LYS A 103 0.47 2.29 -33.74
C LYS A 103 0.35 3.82 -33.68
N THR A 104 0.59 4.42 -32.54
CA THR A 104 0.39 5.86 -32.31
C THR A 104 1.68 6.65 -32.20
N GLY A 105 2.83 5.98 -31.94
CA GLY A 105 4.13 6.59 -31.78
C GLY A 105 4.42 7.15 -30.37
N ILE A 106 3.44 7.13 -29.45
CA ILE A 106 3.64 7.68 -28.10
C ILE A 106 4.33 6.66 -27.18
N PRO A 107 5.14 7.10 -26.19
CA PRO A 107 5.75 6.21 -25.22
C PRO A 107 4.72 5.58 -24.29
N TRP A 108 5.07 4.42 -23.71
CA TRP A 108 4.27 3.80 -22.68
C TRP A 108 5.12 3.41 -21.47
N TYR A 109 4.54 3.53 -20.30
CA TYR A 109 5.17 3.32 -19.02
C TYR A 109 4.41 2.23 -18.27
N LEU A 110 5.13 1.41 -17.50
CA LEU A 110 4.54 0.33 -16.73
C LEU A 110 4.68 0.61 -15.24
N HIS A 111 3.56 0.71 -14.55
CA HIS A 111 3.51 0.73 -13.10
C HIS A 111 3.36 -0.70 -12.58
N THR A 112 4.40 -1.20 -11.91
CA THR A 112 4.44 -2.57 -11.40
C THR A 112 4.08 -2.56 -9.92
N HIS A 113 3.10 -3.36 -9.54
CA HIS A 113 2.67 -3.44 -8.14
C HIS A 113 3.45 -4.48 -7.34
N ASN A 114 3.99 -5.47 -8.02
CA ASN A 114 4.86 -6.53 -7.50
C ASN A 114 5.66 -7.11 -8.66
N ILE A 115 6.60 -7.99 -8.35
CA ILE A 115 7.07 -8.98 -9.33
C ILE A 115 6.01 -10.09 -9.36
N GLU A 116 5.06 -9.98 -10.28
CA GLU A 116 3.81 -10.75 -10.27
C GLU A 116 4.03 -12.26 -10.37
N TYR A 117 5.02 -12.71 -11.19
CA TYR A 117 5.27 -14.14 -11.29
C TYR A 117 5.72 -14.75 -9.94
N GLN A 118 6.47 -14.01 -9.11
CA GLN A 118 6.88 -14.48 -7.78
C GLN A 118 5.68 -14.63 -6.87
N ARG A 119 4.77 -13.65 -6.92
CA ARG A 119 3.51 -13.69 -6.18
C ARG A 119 2.67 -14.90 -6.58
N PHE A 120 2.49 -15.16 -7.89
CA PHE A 120 1.71 -16.31 -8.34
C PHE A 120 2.43 -17.65 -8.09
N ARG A 121 3.76 -17.67 -8.12
CA ARG A 121 4.56 -18.83 -7.71
C ARG A 121 4.33 -19.14 -6.22
N SER A 122 4.37 -18.16 -5.34
CA SER A 122 4.12 -18.36 -3.90
C SER A 122 2.70 -18.85 -3.60
N MET A 123 1.74 -18.54 -4.49
CA MET A 123 0.36 -19.04 -4.44
C MET A 123 0.18 -20.43 -5.09
N GLY A 124 1.28 -21.10 -5.50
CA GLY A 124 1.24 -22.44 -6.11
C GLY A 124 0.61 -22.50 -7.51
N LYS A 125 0.51 -21.38 -8.24
CA LYS A 125 -0.07 -21.37 -9.59
C LYS A 125 0.89 -21.97 -10.61
N TRP A 126 0.53 -23.08 -11.25
CA TRP A 126 1.38 -23.82 -12.18
C TRP A 126 1.85 -23.02 -13.41
N TRP A 127 1.12 -22.00 -13.81
CA TRP A 127 1.39 -21.16 -14.99
C TRP A 127 2.36 -19.97 -14.71
N TRP A 128 2.91 -19.87 -13.50
CA TRP A 128 3.84 -18.80 -13.15
C TRP A 128 5.06 -18.67 -14.11
N PRO A 129 5.60 -19.75 -14.74
CA PRO A 129 6.72 -19.58 -15.66
C PRO A 129 6.35 -18.80 -16.93
N ILE A 130 5.11 -18.99 -17.42
CA ILE A 130 4.59 -18.24 -18.58
C ILE A 130 4.49 -16.75 -18.21
N LEU A 131 3.98 -16.45 -17.02
CA LEU A 131 3.89 -15.07 -16.53
C LEU A 131 5.27 -14.45 -16.36
N GLN A 132 6.26 -15.20 -15.85
CA GLN A 132 7.63 -14.71 -15.71
C GLN A 132 8.22 -14.27 -17.05
N PHE A 133 8.05 -15.08 -18.09
CA PHE A 133 8.52 -14.74 -19.43
C PHE A 133 7.82 -13.50 -19.99
N TYR A 134 6.50 -13.45 -19.85
CA TYR A 134 5.69 -12.33 -20.29
C TYR A 134 6.02 -11.01 -19.53
N GLU A 135 6.14 -11.08 -18.23
CA GLU A 135 6.44 -9.93 -17.38
C GLU A 135 7.84 -9.38 -17.69
N ARG A 136 8.83 -10.25 -17.82
CA ARG A 136 10.19 -9.86 -18.27
C ARG A 136 10.17 -9.19 -19.63
N TRP A 137 9.37 -9.70 -20.57
CA TRP A 137 9.17 -9.07 -21.88
C TRP A 137 8.55 -7.69 -21.73
N ALA A 138 7.48 -7.53 -20.94
CA ALA A 138 6.81 -6.27 -20.69
C ALA A 138 7.77 -5.21 -20.13
N PHE A 139 8.57 -5.58 -19.13
CA PHE A 139 9.57 -4.68 -18.52
C PHE A 139 10.62 -4.21 -19.54
N ARG A 140 11.06 -5.08 -20.41
CA ARG A 140 12.01 -4.73 -21.48
C ARG A 140 11.42 -3.78 -22.51
N LYS A 141 10.12 -3.92 -22.83
CA LYS A 141 9.42 -3.14 -23.86
C LYS A 141 8.91 -1.79 -23.38
N ALA A 142 8.63 -1.63 -22.10
CA ALA A 142 8.25 -0.36 -21.53
C ALA A 142 9.37 0.69 -21.67
N ASN A 143 8.99 1.95 -21.86
CA ASN A 143 9.96 3.05 -21.90
C ASN A 143 10.50 3.37 -20.50
N LYS A 144 9.63 3.31 -19.47
CA LYS A 144 10.00 3.40 -18.06
C LYS A 144 9.15 2.45 -17.22
N LEU A 145 9.67 2.15 -16.04
CA LEU A 145 9.06 1.28 -15.05
C LEU A 145 8.94 2.03 -13.72
N PHE A 146 7.77 1.98 -13.11
CA PHE A 146 7.53 2.51 -11.78
C PHE A 146 7.36 1.35 -10.81
N PHE A 147 8.16 1.32 -9.76
CA PHE A 147 8.19 0.25 -8.76
C PHE A 147 7.66 0.76 -7.43
N ILE A 148 6.81 -0.02 -6.78
CA ILE A 148 6.30 0.30 -5.45
C ILE A 148 7.39 0.10 -4.40
N THR A 149 8.24 -0.92 -4.57
CA THR A 149 9.26 -1.28 -3.60
C THR A 149 10.67 -1.21 -4.18
N PRO A 150 11.67 -0.76 -3.41
CA PRO A 150 13.07 -0.81 -3.81
C PRO A 150 13.56 -2.22 -4.14
N GLU A 151 13.03 -3.23 -3.44
CA GLU A 151 13.40 -4.64 -3.62
C GLU A 151 12.98 -5.14 -5.00
N ASP A 152 11.76 -4.83 -5.45
CA ASP A 152 11.27 -5.21 -6.79
C ASP A 152 12.07 -4.52 -7.90
N ARG A 153 12.43 -3.25 -7.69
CA ARG A 153 13.34 -2.54 -8.59
C ARG A 153 14.71 -3.21 -8.64
N ALA A 154 15.32 -3.48 -7.49
CA ALA A 154 16.61 -4.15 -7.41
C ALA A 154 16.56 -5.54 -8.05
N PHE A 155 15.48 -6.29 -7.86
CA PHE A 155 15.25 -7.57 -8.52
C PHE A 155 15.23 -7.43 -10.04
N ALA A 156 14.47 -6.48 -10.59
CA ALA A 156 14.36 -6.27 -12.03
C ALA A 156 15.71 -5.89 -12.66
N VAL A 157 16.46 -5.02 -12.01
CA VAL A 157 17.79 -4.61 -12.45
C VAL A 157 18.75 -5.79 -12.42
N LYS A 158 18.85 -6.51 -11.29
CA LYS A 158 19.85 -7.58 -11.08
C LYS A 158 19.52 -8.85 -11.87
N ASN A 159 18.25 -9.29 -11.86
CA ASN A 159 17.90 -10.61 -12.37
C ASN A 159 17.40 -10.58 -13.83
N TRP A 160 16.83 -9.46 -14.27
CA TRP A 160 16.31 -9.32 -15.64
C TRP A 160 17.14 -8.40 -16.53
N ASN A 161 18.24 -7.83 -15.99
CA ASN A 161 19.13 -6.88 -16.66
C ASN A 161 18.33 -5.69 -17.23
N ILE A 162 17.39 -5.16 -16.45
CA ILE A 162 16.69 -3.92 -16.80
C ILE A 162 17.61 -2.75 -16.47
N PRO A 163 17.85 -1.81 -17.41
CA PRO A 163 18.64 -0.62 -17.10
C PRO A 163 18.04 0.19 -15.96
N ASP A 164 18.82 0.51 -14.94
CA ASP A 164 18.33 1.28 -13.78
C ASP A 164 17.82 2.66 -14.18
N THR A 165 18.35 3.25 -15.25
CA THR A 165 17.89 4.50 -15.86
C THR A 165 16.43 4.47 -16.34
N LYS A 166 15.86 3.28 -16.55
CA LYS A 166 14.44 3.09 -16.84
C LYS A 166 13.57 2.98 -15.60
N CYS A 167 14.16 2.72 -14.44
CA CYS A 167 13.46 2.40 -13.21
C CYS A 167 13.28 3.64 -12.34
N MET A 168 12.11 3.77 -11.75
CA MET A 168 11.77 4.83 -10.78
C MET A 168 10.96 4.23 -9.63
N ASP A 169 11.17 4.76 -8.43
CA ASP A 169 10.37 4.38 -7.28
C ASP A 169 9.08 5.21 -7.25
N LEU A 170 7.98 4.51 -7.13
CA LEU A 170 6.63 5.05 -6.89
C LEU A 170 6.00 4.27 -5.75
N PRO A 171 6.41 4.53 -4.50
CA PRO A 171 5.86 3.85 -3.34
C PRO A 171 4.41 4.24 -3.08
N PHE A 172 3.74 3.50 -2.21
CA PHE A 172 2.44 3.94 -1.67
C PHE A 172 2.63 5.27 -0.94
N GLY A 173 1.83 6.26 -1.31
CA GLY A 173 1.94 7.60 -0.75
C GLY A 173 1.00 7.86 0.43
N VAL A 174 1.21 8.99 1.07
CA VAL A 174 0.37 9.52 2.15
C VAL A 174 -0.26 10.85 1.75
N THR A 175 -1.43 11.13 2.30
CA THR A 175 -2.22 12.32 1.97
C THR A 175 -1.82 13.55 2.75
N ILE A 176 -1.12 13.38 3.90
CA ILE A 176 -0.70 14.48 4.75
C ILE A 176 0.74 14.92 4.43
N PRO A 177 1.01 16.24 4.39
CA PRO A 177 2.31 16.79 4.01
C PRO A 177 3.34 16.83 5.14
N GLY A 178 2.95 16.53 6.37
CA GLY A 178 3.80 16.64 7.55
C GLY A 178 3.19 16.01 8.79
N TYR A 179 3.95 16.04 9.88
CA TYR A 179 3.53 15.48 11.16
C TYR A 179 2.23 16.12 11.66
N PRO A 180 1.22 15.33 12.11
CA PRO A 180 -0.06 15.84 12.52
C PRO A 180 0.06 16.71 13.78
N SER A 181 -0.47 17.94 13.71
CA SER A 181 -0.46 18.89 14.84
C SER A 181 -1.50 18.56 15.91
N ASP A 182 -2.51 17.76 15.58
CA ASP A 182 -3.63 17.40 16.44
C ASP A 182 -3.48 16.03 17.12
N LYS A 183 -2.27 15.43 17.06
CA LYS A 183 -2.02 14.09 17.62
C LYS A 183 -2.47 13.94 19.07
N ALA A 184 -2.18 14.91 19.93
CA ALA A 184 -2.58 14.85 21.34
C ALA A 184 -4.11 14.88 21.50
N VAL A 185 -4.81 15.69 20.68
CA VAL A 185 -6.27 15.77 20.68
C VAL A 185 -6.88 14.46 20.23
N LYS A 186 -6.38 13.89 19.13
CA LYS A 186 -6.84 12.61 18.62
C LYS A 186 -6.58 11.46 19.59
N LYS A 187 -5.42 11.46 20.26
CA LYS A 187 -5.14 10.48 21.30
C LYS A 187 -6.17 10.56 22.43
N GLN A 188 -6.50 11.76 22.89
CA GLN A 188 -7.50 11.94 23.94
C GLN A 188 -8.90 11.51 23.47
N GLU A 189 -9.33 11.86 22.25
CA GLU A 189 -10.62 11.46 21.68
C GLU A 189 -10.76 9.93 21.62
N VAL A 190 -9.76 9.23 21.07
CA VAL A 190 -9.76 7.77 20.95
C VAL A 190 -9.67 7.11 22.33
N SER A 191 -8.82 7.63 23.22
CA SER A 191 -8.68 7.11 24.58
C SER A 191 -9.99 7.22 25.37
N THR A 192 -10.67 8.37 25.29
CA THR A 192 -11.97 8.57 25.95
C THR A 192 -13.01 7.60 25.41
N ARG A 193 -13.07 7.41 24.08
CA ARG A 193 -14.01 6.49 23.42
C ARG A 193 -13.86 5.04 23.91
N HIS A 194 -12.65 4.63 24.22
CA HIS A 194 -12.32 3.24 24.60
C HIS A 194 -12.00 3.05 26.09
N GLY A 195 -12.13 4.10 26.92
CA GLY A 195 -11.85 4.02 28.35
C GLY A 195 -10.38 3.77 28.68
N ILE A 196 -9.46 4.33 27.86
CA ILE A 196 -8.01 4.21 28.03
C ILE A 196 -7.51 5.36 28.91
N ALA A 197 -6.70 5.06 29.92
CA ALA A 197 -6.15 6.09 30.79
C ALA A 197 -5.10 6.96 30.07
N PRO A 198 -4.96 8.25 30.46
CA PRO A 198 -4.03 9.17 29.77
C PRO A 198 -2.56 8.76 29.80
N ASP A 199 -2.15 7.99 30.80
CA ASP A 199 -0.81 7.48 31.01
C ASP A 199 -0.58 6.10 30.37
N GLU A 200 -1.59 5.51 29.72
CA GLU A 200 -1.42 4.28 28.97
C GLU A 200 -0.90 4.57 27.55
N THR A 201 0.05 3.73 27.12
CA THR A 201 0.53 3.72 25.72
C THR A 201 -0.55 3.13 24.83
N LEU A 202 -1.00 3.90 23.84
CA LEU A 202 -1.99 3.45 22.86
C LEU A 202 -1.28 2.71 21.72
N ILE A 203 -1.50 1.41 21.62
CA ILE A 203 -0.94 0.54 20.59
C ILE A 203 -2.04 0.18 19.60
N LEU A 204 -1.78 0.34 18.30
CA LEU A 204 -2.75 0.03 17.24
C LEU A 204 -2.29 -1.18 16.43
N PHE A 205 -3.25 -2.04 16.11
CA PHE A 205 -3.16 -3.03 15.04
C PHE A 205 -4.39 -2.90 14.16
N ASN A 206 -4.20 -2.87 12.81
CA ASN A 206 -5.35 -2.85 11.91
C ASN A 206 -5.17 -3.75 10.69
N GLY A 207 -6.30 -4.13 10.07
CA GLY A 207 -6.31 -4.85 8.80
C GLY A 207 -7.62 -5.58 8.52
N LEU A 208 -7.72 -6.12 7.30
CA LEU A 208 -8.78 -7.08 6.97
C LEU A 208 -8.45 -8.41 7.66
N LEU A 209 -9.22 -8.76 8.69
CA LEU A 209 -8.92 -9.91 9.58
C LEU A 209 -9.31 -11.26 8.96
N SER A 210 -10.12 -11.29 7.90
CA SER A 210 -10.33 -12.47 7.06
C SER A 210 -9.15 -12.77 6.11
N TYR A 211 -8.20 -11.84 5.95
CA TYR A 211 -7.00 -12.08 5.16
C TYR A 211 -5.93 -12.76 6.02
N LYS A 212 -5.55 -13.98 5.62
CA LYS A 212 -4.71 -14.87 6.43
C LYS A 212 -3.44 -14.21 7.03
N PRO A 213 -2.61 -13.45 6.29
CA PRO A 213 -1.44 -12.80 6.88
C PRO A 213 -1.76 -11.82 8.02
N ASN A 214 -2.89 -11.12 7.95
CA ASN A 214 -3.32 -10.23 9.03
C ASN A 214 -3.87 -11.02 10.23
N LEU A 215 -4.60 -12.11 9.97
CA LEU A 215 -5.10 -12.98 11.03
C LEU A 215 -3.94 -13.66 11.77
N ASP A 216 -2.96 -14.20 11.03
CA ASP A 216 -1.76 -14.82 11.61
C ASP A 216 -0.97 -13.80 12.47
N ALA A 217 -0.87 -12.55 12.00
CA ALA A 217 -0.25 -11.46 12.75
C ALA A 217 -1.05 -11.11 14.02
N LEU A 218 -2.38 -11.06 13.95
CA LEU A 218 -3.22 -10.87 15.14
C LEU A 218 -3.01 -11.99 16.15
N MET A 219 -3.03 -13.25 15.71
CA MET A 219 -2.78 -14.40 16.60
C MET A 219 -1.39 -14.34 17.23
N ALA A 220 -0.37 -13.90 16.49
CA ALA A 220 0.97 -13.66 17.06
C ALA A 220 0.95 -12.57 18.15
N ILE A 221 0.16 -11.49 17.96
CA ILE A 221 -0.02 -10.47 18.99
C ILE A 221 -0.68 -11.08 20.22
N LEU A 222 -1.80 -11.80 20.06
CA LEU A 222 -2.58 -12.34 21.17
C LEU A 222 -1.85 -13.42 21.97
N GLU A 223 -1.19 -14.34 21.28
CA GLU A 223 -0.67 -15.59 21.89
C GLU A 223 0.85 -15.55 22.19
N LYS A 224 1.61 -14.66 21.52
CA LYS A 224 3.08 -14.65 21.62
C LYS A 224 3.61 -13.33 22.15
N ILE A 225 3.18 -12.20 21.59
CA ILE A 225 3.75 -10.89 21.90
C ILE A 225 3.13 -10.31 23.18
N ASN A 226 1.79 -10.27 23.25
CA ASN A 226 1.09 -9.66 24.37
C ASN A 226 1.41 -10.32 25.73
N PRO A 227 1.47 -11.66 25.85
CA PRO A 227 1.89 -12.29 27.13
C PRO A 227 3.28 -11.87 27.57
N LEU A 228 4.22 -11.64 26.65
CA LEU A 228 5.57 -11.16 26.96
C LEU A 228 5.58 -9.70 27.41
N ILE A 229 4.73 -8.86 26.80
CA ILE A 229 4.58 -7.46 27.23
C ILE A 229 3.94 -7.41 28.64
N MET A 230 2.90 -8.20 28.88
CA MET A 230 2.24 -8.30 30.20
C MET A 230 3.18 -8.73 31.33
N ALA A 231 4.20 -9.53 31.02
CA ALA A 231 5.22 -9.92 31.98
C ALA A 231 6.12 -8.73 32.43
N SER A 232 6.08 -7.61 31.72
CA SER A 232 6.78 -6.37 32.08
C SER A 232 5.87 -5.51 32.96
N SER A 233 5.99 -5.63 34.29
CA SER A 233 5.08 -5.08 35.29
C SER A 233 4.88 -3.55 35.26
N ASP A 234 5.83 -2.81 34.67
CA ASP A 234 5.82 -1.34 34.72
C ASP A 234 5.32 -0.70 33.42
N PHE A 235 4.93 -1.47 32.39
CA PHE A 235 4.47 -0.96 31.12
C PHE A 235 2.94 -0.90 31.06
N ARG A 236 2.38 0.31 31.10
CA ARG A 236 0.93 0.54 31.01
C ARG A 236 0.53 0.80 29.56
N TYR A 237 -0.35 -0.02 29.03
CA TYR A 237 -0.73 0.05 27.62
C TYR A 237 -2.14 -0.49 27.35
N ARG A 238 -2.66 -0.17 26.16
CA ARG A 238 -3.83 -0.80 25.53
C ARG A 238 -3.56 -1.07 24.08
N ILE A 239 -3.91 -2.26 23.60
CA ILE A 239 -3.84 -2.63 22.19
C ILE A 239 -5.24 -2.52 21.61
N ILE A 240 -5.44 -1.60 20.67
CA ILE A 240 -6.68 -1.49 19.90
C ILE A 240 -6.52 -2.26 18.59
N VAL A 241 -7.44 -3.19 18.35
CA VAL A 241 -7.53 -3.98 17.11
C VAL A 241 -8.66 -3.44 16.27
N CYS A 242 -8.33 -2.83 15.11
CA CYS A 242 -9.29 -2.32 14.14
C CYS A 242 -9.35 -3.21 12.91
N GLY A 243 -10.56 -3.48 12.40
CA GLY A 243 -10.76 -4.20 11.15
C GLY A 243 -12.03 -5.04 11.13
N LYS A 244 -12.40 -5.45 9.92
CA LYS A 244 -13.55 -6.34 9.70
C LYS A 244 -13.10 -7.76 9.35
N GLY A 245 -14.03 -8.70 9.50
CA GLY A 245 -13.82 -10.09 9.10
C GLY A 245 -13.01 -10.89 10.13
N LEU A 246 -13.08 -10.50 11.41
CA LEU A 246 -12.61 -11.37 12.51
C LEU A 246 -13.42 -12.65 12.50
N PRO A 247 -12.78 -13.83 12.55
CA PRO A 247 -13.48 -15.11 12.65
C PRO A 247 -14.38 -15.21 13.89
N ASP A 248 -15.58 -15.77 13.74
CA ASP A 248 -16.58 -15.86 14.82
C ASP A 248 -16.08 -16.64 16.05
N ASN A 249 -15.21 -17.63 15.82
CA ASN A 249 -14.61 -18.41 16.90
C ASN A 249 -13.70 -17.61 17.84
N LEU A 250 -13.29 -16.39 17.45
CA LEU A 250 -12.53 -15.48 18.31
C LEU A 250 -13.45 -14.56 19.15
N ASN A 251 -14.76 -14.74 19.11
CA ASN A 251 -15.75 -14.12 19.97
C ASN A 251 -15.49 -12.62 20.24
N ALA A 252 -15.26 -11.84 19.16
CA ALA A 252 -14.92 -10.41 19.24
C ALA A 252 -13.79 -10.10 20.25
N LEU A 253 -12.84 -11.02 20.44
CA LEU A 253 -11.70 -10.95 21.37
C LEU A 253 -12.09 -10.75 22.85
N GLN A 254 -13.29 -11.16 23.26
CA GLN A 254 -13.76 -10.99 24.64
C GLN A 254 -12.86 -11.68 25.68
N GLU A 255 -12.26 -12.82 25.32
CA GLU A 255 -11.34 -13.56 26.18
C GLU A 255 -10.02 -12.84 26.47
N TYR A 256 -9.70 -11.84 25.62
CA TYR A 256 -8.45 -11.04 25.73
C TYR A 256 -8.69 -9.67 26.36
N LYS A 257 -9.92 -9.32 26.74
CA LYS A 257 -10.26 -8.01 27.29
C LYS A 257 -9.47 -7.68 28.55
N GLU A 258 -9.32 -8.64 29.45
CA GLU A 258 -8.54 -8.50 30.67
C GLU A 258 -7.03 -8.53 30.42
N GLN A 259 -6.60 -8.82 29.19
CA GLN A 259 -5.23 -8.83 28.72
C GLN A 259 -4.86 -7.56 27.94
N HIS A 260 -5.48 -6.43 28.26
CA HIS A 260 -5.24 -5.12 27.63
C HIS A 260 -5.60 -5.03 26.14
N ILE A 261 -6.44 -5.93 25.60
CA ILE A 261 -6.88 -5.94 24.19
C ILE A 261 -8.29 -5.35 24.07
N ILE A 262 -8.46 -4.43 23.12
CA ILE A 262 -9.75 -3.84 22.75
C ILE A 262 -10.02 -4.13 21.28
N TYR A 263 -11.10 -4.83 20.96
CA TYR A 263 -11.55 -4.99 19.58
C TYR A 263 -12.53 -3.88 19.23
N ALA A 264 -12.10 -2.92 18.39
CA ALA A 264 -12.92 -1.80 17.93
C ALA A 264 -13.77 -2.15 16.69
N GLY A 265 -13.53 -3.31 16.07
CA GLY A 265 -14.23 -3.68 14.83
C GLY A 265 -13.83 -2.82 13.64
N PHE A 266 -14.75 -2.67 12.69
CA PHE A 266 -14.57 -1.75 11.57
C PHE A 266 -14.77 -0.31 12.05
N VAL A 267 -13.82 0.55 11.76
CA VAL A 267 -13.87 1.98 12.05
C VAL A 267 -13.87 2.75 10.72
N GLU A 268 -14.75 3.73 10.59
CA GLU A 268 -14.85 4.54 9.37
C GLU A 268 -13.65 5.49 9.25
N ASP A 269 -13.25 6.12 10.36
CA ASP A 269 -12.13 7.05 10.45
C ASP A 269 -10.90 6.37 11.07
N ILE A 270 -10.22 5.54 10.28
CA ILE A 270 -8.99 4.87 10.71
C ILE A 270 -7.82 5.86 10.88
N GLU A 271 -7.85 7.00 10.20
CA GLU A 271 -6.81 8.01 10.27
C GLU A 271 -6.72 8.64 11.67
N SER A 272 -7.85 8.86 12.33
CA SER A 272 -7.87 9.28 13.73
C SER A 272 -7.22 8.25 14.66
N TYR A 273 -7.37 6.95 14.39
CA TYR A 273 -6.70 5.90 15.18
C TYR A 273 -5.20 5.85 14.92
N PHE A 274 -4.77 6.01 13.67
CA PHE A 274 -3.33 6.13 13.36
C PHE A 274 -2.72 7.35 14.05
N THR A 275 -3.42 8.50 14.02
CA THR A 275 -2.96 9.74 14.65
C THR A 275 -2.89 9.59 16.17
N ALA A 276 -3.87 8.93 16.78
CA ALA A 276 -3.91 8.68 18.22
C ALA A 276 -2.84 7.73 18.71
N ALA A 277 -2.45 6.75 17.88
CA ALA A 277 -1.55 5.68 18.30
C ALA A 277 -0.14 6.17 18.60
N ASP A 278 0.41 5.73 19.72
CA ASP A 278 1.83 5.88 20.03
C ASP A 278 2.65 4.85 19.25
N LEU A 279 2.17 3.59 19.24
CA LEU A 279 2.81 2.47 18.56
C LEU A 279 1.85 1.80 17.58
N PHE A 280 2.42 1.27 16.52
CA PHE A 280 1.71 0.42 15.56
C PHE A 280 2.43 -0.91 15.41
N LEU A 281 1.72 -2.03 15.57
CA LEU A 281 2.32 -3.36 15.47
C LEU A 281 2.08 -3.97 14.09
N ASN A 282 3.15 -4.48 13.48
CA ASN A 282 3.04 -5.23 12.22
C ASN A 282 3.87 -6.53 12.23
N PRO A 283 3.49 -7.54 13.03
CA PRO A 283 4.19 -8.83 13.12
C PRO A 283 3.85 -9.76 11.94
N VAL A 284 3.65 -9.20 10.74
CA VAL A 284 3.31 -9.96 9.53
C VAL A 284 4.53 -10.71 9.02
N GLN A 285 4.41 -12.03 8.82
CA GLN A 285 5.49 -12.90 8.34
C GLN A 285 5.25 -13.50 6.97
N SER A 286 4.19 -13.08 6.29
CA SER A 286 3.84 -13.61 4.96
C SER A 286 3.14 -12.57 4.10
N GLY A 287 3.08 -12.83 2.80
CA GLY A 287 2.49 -11.90 1.83
C GLY A 287 3.51 -10.89 1.29
N GLY A 288 3.51 -10.72 -0.03
CA GLY A 288 4.40 -9.80 -0.74
C GLY A 288 3.93 -8.34 -0.72
N GLY A 289 4.79 -7.46 -1.24
CA GLY A 289 4.53 -6.05 -1.43
C GLY A 289 4.53 -5.21 -0.16
N ILE A 290 4.44 -3.90 -0.36
CA ILE A 290 4.41 -2.92 0.72
C ILE A 290 3.17 -3.09 1.61
N LYS A 291 3.35 -2.93 2.90
CA LYS A 291 2.23 -2.90 3.86
C LYS A 291 1.78 -1.46 4.06
N THR A 292 0.83 -1.00 3.24
CA THR A 292 0.37 0.40 3.18
C THR A 292 0.02 0.99 4.55
N LYS A 293 -0.56 0.17 5.44
CA LYS A 293 -0.88 0.55 6.81
C LYS A 293 0.32 1.01 7.65
N MET A 294 1.54 0.50 7.35
CA MET A 294 2.75 0.98 8.02
C MET A 294 3.15 2.36 7.51
N VAL A 295 3.03 2.59 6.20
CA VAL A 295 3.32 3.91 5.62
C VAL A 295 2.39 4.95 6.22
N GLU A 296 1.11 4.62 6.37
CA GLU A 296 0.13 5.50 7.02
C GLU A 296 0.46 5.70 8.50
N ALA A 297 0.71 4.63 9.26
CA ALA A 297 1.02 4.71 10.69
C ALA A 297 2.21 5.64 10.98
N ILE A 298 3.32 5.51 10.22
CA ILE A 298 4.48 6.39 10.36
C ILE A 298 4.13 7.83 10.01
N ALA A 299 3.39 8.07 8.93
CA ALA A 299 2.98 9.42 8.53
C ALA A 299 2.13 10.09 9.61
N TYR A 300 1.19 9.36 10.19
CA TYR A 300 0.34 9.87 11.27
C TYR A 300 1.02 9.87 12.66
N GLY A 301 2.32 9.58 12.71
CA GLY A 301 3.17 9.80 13.88
C GLY A 301 3.28 8.63 14.85
N ALA A 302 2.76 7.43 14.52
CA ALA A 302 3.01 6.24 15.31
C ALA A 302 4.43 5.70 15.06
N THR A 303 5.07 5.15 16.11
CA THR A 303 6.29 4.36 15.92
C THR A 303 5.88 2.94 15.55
N VAL A 304 6.37 2.45 14.42
CA VAL A 304 6.03 1.13 13.90
C VAL A 304 7.04 0.09 14.38
N ILE A 305 6.54 -0.99 14.97
CA ILE A 305 7.35 -2.17 15.29
C ILE A 305 6.90 -3.28 14.35
N ALA A 306 7.82 -3.79 13.55
CA ALA A 306 7.52 -4.77 12.51
C ALA A 306 8.54 -5.91 12.49
N THR A 307 8.12 -7.06 12.02
CA THR A 307 9.03 -8.11 11.57
C THR A 307 9.78 -7.67 10.31
N GLU A 308 10.91 -8.29 10.00
CA GLU A 308 11.66 -8.00 8.77
C GLU A 308 10.78 -8.20 7.53
N THR A 309 10.04 -9.32 7.45
CA THR A 309 9.05 -9.56 6.38
C THR A 309 7.92 -8.53 6.40
N GLY A 310 7.47 -8.12 7.58
CA GLY A 310 6.45 -7.08 7.75
C GLY A 310 6.90 -5.73 7.21
N ALA A 311 8.18 -5.40 7.31
CA ALA A 311 8.76 -4.12 6.90
C ALA A 311 9.17 -4.06 5.41
N THR A 312 8.98 -5.14 4.65
CA THR A 312 9.31 -5.18 3.22
C THR A 312 8.64 -4.03 2.45
N GLY A 313 9.40 -3.34 1.63
CA GLY A 313 8.94 -2.24 0.77
C GLY A 313 8.99 -0.85 1.43
N ILE A 314 9.38 -0.75 2.70
CA ILE A 314 9.56 0.53 3.38
C ILE A 314 11.00 1.00 3.22
N LEU A 315 11.19 2.22 2.74
CA LEU A 315 12.50 2.86 2.68
C LEU A 315 12.92 3.32 4.09
N ARG A 316 13.77 2.51 4.74
CA ARG A 316 14.13 2.71 6.16
C ARG A 316 14.84 4.03 6.42
N GLU A 317 15.68 4.48 5.50
CA GLU A 317 16.52 5.66 5.62
C GLU A 317 15.72 6.96 5.84
N VAL A 318 14.45 7.00 5.40
CA VAL A 318 13.60 8.17 5.59
C VAL A 318 12.72 8.09 6.83
N CYS A 319 12.65 6.91 7.48
CA CYS A 319 11.77 6.69 8.64
C CYS A 319 12.35 7.20 9.97
N GLY A 320 13.68 7.36 10.07
CA GLY A 320 14.34 7.65 11.32
C GLY A 320 13.99 6.59 12.39
N GLU A 321 13.76 7.04 13.61
CA GLU A 321 13.40 6.16 14.74
C GLU A 321 11.95 5.68 14.72
N LYS A 322 11.18 6.03 13.68
CA LYS A 322 9.77 5.64 13.54
C LYS A 322 9.56 4.22 13.00
N LEU A 323 10.62 3.53 12.60
CA LEU A 323 10.55 2.14 12.17
C LEU A 323 11.59 1.30 12.91
N ILE A 324 11.08 0.38 13.72
CA ILE A 324 11.88 -0.63 14.42
C ILE A 324 11.58 -1.98 13.80
N THR A 325 12.62 -2.68 13.34
CA THR A 325 12.47 -4.00 12.74
C THR A 325 13.12 -5.07 13.60
N VAL A 326 12.44 -6.20 13.69
CA VAL A 326 12.85 -7.36 14.49
C VAL A 326 12.88 -8.59 13.57
N PRO A 327 13.82 -9.52 13.76
CA PRO A 327 13.82 -10.78 13.00
C PRO A 327 12.49 -11.51 13.06
N ASP A 328 12.12 -12.18 11.96
CA ASP A 328 10.90 -12.97 11.91
C ASP A 328 10.95 -14.08 12.98
N ASN A 329 9.83 -14.31 13.65
CA ASN A 329 9.64 -15.24 14.77
C ASN A 329 10.38 -14.90 16.08
N ASP A 330 11.10 -13.81 16.18
CA ASP A 330 11.71 -13.37 17.45
C ASP A 330 10.72 -12.50 18.25
N TRP A 331 9.77 -13.18 18.88
CA TRP A 331 8.72 -12.53 19.66
C TRP A 331 9.23 -11.86 20.93
N THR A 332 10.33 -12.37 21.50
CA THR A 332 10.97 -11.77 22.68
C THR A 332 11.56 -10.41 22.35
N SER A 333 12.33 -10.32 21.27
CA SER A 333 12.86 -9.03 20.80
C SER A 333 11.73 -8.09 20.34
N PHE A 334 10.65 -8.63 19.77
CA PHE A 334 9.47 -7.83 19.38
C PHE A 334 8.79 -7.20 20.60
N ALA A 335 8.49 -7.99 21.64
CA ALA A 335 7.89 -7.50 22.88
C ALA A 335 8.82 -6.50 23.59
N LYS A 336 10.13 -6.78 23.62
CA LYS A 336 11.13 -5.84 24.17
C LYS A 336 11.12 -4.51 23.40
N ALA A 337 11.10 -4.54 22.06
CA ALA A 337 11.02 -3.33 21.24
C ALA A 337 9.76 -2.49 21.56
N VAL A 338 8.63 -3.14 21.90
CA VAL A 338 7.42 -2.45 22.35
C VAL A 338 7.64 -1.77 23.70
N THR A 339 8.16 -2.49 24.68
CA THR A 339 8.34 -1.96 26.05
C THR A 339 9.42 -0.89 26.15
N ASP A 340 10.43 -0.93 25.27
CA ASP A 340 11.51 0.08 25.22
C ASP A 340 11.00 1.45 24.69
N GLN A 341 9.80 1.53 24.09
CA GLN A 341 9.24 2.76 23.53
C GLN A 341 8.40 3.59 24.52
N ARG A 342 8.55 3.38 25.83
CA ARG A 342 7.77 4.07 26.89
C ARG A 342 7.79 5.60 26.79
N GLU A 343 8.91 6.18 26.37
CA GLU A 343 9.16 7.62 26.39
C GLU A 343 9.57 8.16 25.02
N SER A 344 9.23 7.46 23.93
CA SER A 344 9.60 7.87 22.58
C SER A 344 8.87 9.14 22.16
N LEU A 345 9.58 10.27 22.19
CA LEU A 345 9.12 11.59 21.72
C LEU A 345 9.48 11.85 20.25
N PHE A 346 9.93 10.84 19.53
CA PHE A 346 10.36 11.02 18.15
C PHE A 346 9.20 11.43 17.25
N VAL A 347 9.44 12.45 16.43
CA VAL A 347 8.53 12.85 15.36
C VAL A 347 8.95 12.21 14.05
N THR A 348 8.00 11.99 13.17
CA THR A 348 8.30 11.48 11.83
C THR A 348 9.15 12.51 11.08
N PRO A 349 10.32 12.13 10.54
CA PRO A 349 11.22 13.05 9.87
C PRO A 349 10.58 13.72 8.64
N HIS A 350 10.98 14.95 8.33
CA HIS A 350 10.52 15.66 7.14
C HIS A 350 10.84 14.89 5.85
N SER A 351 12.02 14.24 5.78
CA SER A 351 12.43 13.37 4.67
C SER A 351 11.43 12.26 4.36
N TYR A 352 10.68 11.80 5.36
CA TYR A 352 9.61 10.83 5.17
C TYR A 352 8.50 11.39 4.28
N TYR A 353 8.03 12.60 4.58
CA TYR A 353 6.98 13.25 3.80
C TYR A 353 7.49 13.70 2.43
N GLU A 354 8.73 14.13 2.30
CA GLU A 354 9.33 14.41 1.00
C GLU A 354 9.30 13.19 0.08
N TYR A 355 9.53 12.01 0.63
CA TYR A 355 9.55 10.77 -0.13
C TYR A 355 8.16 10.17 -0.37
N TYR A 356 7.26 10.15 0.66
CA TYR A 356 5.98 9.45 0.61
C TYR A 356 4.76 10.34 0.35
N TYR A 357 4.85 11.67 0.38
CA TYR A 357 3.70 12.54 0.13
C TYR A 357 3.21 12.43 -1.31
N TRP A 358 1.93 12.08 -1.51
CA TRP A 358 1.35 11.84 -2.83
C TRP A 358 1.58 12.95 -3.83
N LYS A 359 1.44 14.21 -3.42
CA LYS A 359 1.66 15.35 -4.31
C LYS A 359 3.10 15.42 -4.83
N ASN A 360 4.09 15.07 -4.00
CA ASN A 360 5.49 15.01 -4.41
C ASN A 360 5.73 13.83 -5.36
N LEU A 361 5.12 12.67 -5.07
CA LEU A 361 5.19 11.48 -5.93
C LEU A 361 4.59 11.78 -7.31
N ALA A 362 3.38 12.32 -7.36
CA ALA A 362 2.68 12.65 -8.61
C ALA A 362 3.48 13.65 -9.44
N ARG A 363 3.99 14.73 -8.82
CA ARG A 363 4.83 15.73 -9.49
C ARG A 363 6.11 15.11 -10.04
N ARG A 364 6.78 14.25 -9.26
CA ARG A 364 8.00 13.55 -9.69
C ARG A 364 7.74 12.64 -10.89
N ILE A 365 6.60 11.92 -10.91
CA ILE A 365 6.20 11.09 -12.05
C ILE A 365 5.84 11.95 -13.24
N ALA A 366 4.96 12.95 -13.09
CA ALA A 366 4.52 13.83 -14.18
C ALA A 366 5.69 14.53 -14.89
N SER A 367 6.73 14.90 -14.16
CA SER A 367 7.95 15.51 -14.74
C SER A 367 8.76 14.54 -15.61
N ARG A 368 8.51 13.24 -15.51
CA ARG A 368 9.25 12.17 -16.20
C ARG A 368 8.43 11.48 -17.31
N LEU A 369 7.13 11.73 -17.35
CA LEU A 369 6.26 11.30 -18.45
C LEU A 369 6.48 12.17 -19.69
#